data_cc9c3c3b54e9eb18d41b32077a7b3a30
#
_entry.id   cc9c3c3b54e9eb18d41b32077a7b3a30
#
_cell.length_a   1.000
_cell.length_b   1.000
_cell.length_c   1.000
_cell.angle_alpha   90.00
_cell.angle_beta   90.00
_cell.angle_gamma   90.00
#
_symmetry.space_group_name_H-M   'P 1'
#
loop_
_entity.id
_entity.type
_entity.pdbx_description
1 polymer ?
#
loop_
_entity_poly.entity_id
_entity_poly.type
_entity_poly.pdbx_seq_one_letter_code
_entity_poly.pdbx_strand_id
1 'polypeptide(L)'
;MNASKTSSQPGPSGDWRIDRERAVALFGAHAQDWPIEIVEETGSTNADLMARVKALPRRSNALPRPIVRVAYLQTAGRGRRGRTWYAEPGNALLFSVACVLPRPLEELAGLSLAVGVALVDGLRSLPVAGPGQIALKWPNDVLLEGDKLAGILIETAWSTDYASAVVIGIGTNVKGADELAAKVGALNTDVPPQARGTVPTALSRALLTANLTDTLAAELNALEPALKRFAEDGFEPFQPRWNACHAYAGREVVLLEQGVEVTRGVAAGVDELGQLLLDTPSGRQAIATGDVSLRLADGAA
;
A
#
# COMPACT_ATOMS: atom_id res chain seq x y z
N MET A 1 -49.00 -16.06 -8.56
CA MET A 1 -48.00 -15.77 -7.52
C MET A 1 -46.79 -16.66 -7.82
N ASN A 2 -45.82 -16.15 -8.56
CA ASN A 2 -44.56 -16.86 -8.87
C ASN A 2 -43.44 -16.13 -8.16
N ALA A 3 -42.88 -16.77 -7.13
CA ALA A 3 -41.68 -16.31 -6.45
C ALA A 3 -40.47 -16.69 -7.29
N SER A 4 -39.80 -15.70 -7.85
CA SER A 4 -38.51 -15.85 -8.52
C SER A 4 -37.45 -16.21 -7.48
N LYS A 5 -36.97 -17.46 -7.49
CA LYS A 5 -35.74 -17.87 -6.79
C LYS A 5 -34.56 -17.29 -7.55
N THR A 6 -33.93 -16.29 -7.00
CA THR A 6 -32.59 -15.86 -7.40
C THR A 6 -31.60 -16.98 -7.02
N SER A 7 -31.13 -17.70 -8.02
CA SER A 7 -30.06 -18.69 -7.87
C SER A 7 -28.75 -17.92 -7.68
N SER A 8 -28.23 -17.92 -6.46
CA SER A 8 -26.84 -17.56 -6.18
C SER A 8 -25.95 -18.62 -6.83
N GLN A 9 -25.15 -18.21 -7.81
CA GLN A 9 -24.11 -19.09 -8.36
C GLN A 9 -23.07 -19.39 -7.25
N PRO A 10 -22.61 -20.65 -7.12
CA PRO A 10 -21.53 -20.95 -6.20
C PRO A 10 -20.25 -20.29 -6.71
N GLY A 11 -19.59 -19.50 -5.85
CA GLY A 11 -18.27 -18.95 -6.08
C GLY A 11 -17.21 -20.05 -6.25
N PRO A 12 -15.98 -19.69 -6.67
CA PRO A 12 -14.92 -20.63 -7.04
C PRO A 12 -14.64 -21.63 -5.90
N SER A 13 -14.51 -22.91 -6.26
CA SER A 13 -14.27 -24.02 -5.37
C SER A 13 -12.91 -23.92 -4.69
N GLY A 14 -12.92 -23.60 -3.40
CA GLY A 14 -11.76 -23.47 -2.51
C GLY A 14 -12.01 -22.31 -1.53
N ASP A 15 -11.75 -22.54 -0.25
CA ASP A 15 -11.91 -21.47 0.73
C ASP A 15 -10.79 -20.43 0.52
N TRP A 16 -11.11 -19.33 -0.17
CA TRP A 16 -10.21 -18.20 -0.43
C TRP A 16 -10.10 -17.24 0.77
N ARG A 17 -10.89 -17.48 1.80
CA ARG A 17 -10.92 -16.67 3.01
C ARG A 17 -9.63 -16.83 3.81
N ILE A 18 -9.39 -15.87 4.70
CA ILE A 18 -8.28 -15.93 5.64
C ILE A 18 -8.57 -17.02 6.67
N ASP A 19 -7.69 -18.01 6.71
CA ASP A 19 -7.62 -18.99 7.78
C ASP A 19 -6.98 -18.30 9.00
N ARG A 20 -7.81 -18.02 10.00
CA ARG A 20 -7.38 -17.29 11.22
C ARG A 20 -6.39 -18.08 12.05
N GLU A 21 -6.57 -19.40 12.18
CA GLU A 21 -5.67 -20.25 12.97
C GLU A 21 -4.30 -20.29 12.32
N ARG A 22 -4.28 -20.51 11.01
CA ARG A 22 -3.05 -20.49 10.23
C ARG A 22 -2.37 -19.11 10.24
N ALA A 23 -3.12 -18.02 10.08
CA ALA A 23 -2.56 -16.68 10.14
C ALA A 23 -1.88 -16.42 11.48
N VAL A 24 -2.54 -16.75 12.61
CA VAL A 24 -1.97 -16.61 13.95
C VAL A 24 -0.71 -17.47 14.13
N ALA A 25 -0.71 -18.70 13.59
CA ALA A 25 0.47 -19.58 13.63
C ALA A 25 1.67 -19.05 12.83
N LEU A 26 1.41 -18.26 11.79
CA LEU A 26 2.42 -17.62 10.94
C LEU A 26 2.92 -16.28 11.48
N PHE A 27 2.22 -15.67 12.44
CA PHE A 27 2.65 -14.40 13.01
C PHE A 27 3.92 -14.57 13.86
N GLY A 28 4.86 -13.65 13.68
CA GLY A 28 6.00 -13.48 14.57
C GLY A 28 5.56 -13.04 15.97
N ALA A 29 6.49 -13.09 16.93
CA ALA A 29 6.21 -12.90 18.36
C ALA A 29 5.45 -11.60 18.70
N HIS A 30 5.55 -10.57 17.86
CA HIS A 30 4.97 -9.25 18.12
C HIS A 30 3.62 -9.02 17.43
N ALA A 31 3.44 -9.48 16.18
CA ALA A 31 2.18 -9.33 15.45
C ALA A 31 1.03 -10.15 16.04
N GLN A 32 1.33 -11.19 16.84
CA GLN A 32 0.33 -11.99 17.55
C GLN A 32 -0.52 -11.17 18.51
N ASP A 33 0.03 -10.08 19.04
CA ASP A 33 -0.63 -9.22 20.02
C ASP A 33 -1.56 -8.16 19.40
N TRP A 34 -1.58 -8.05 18.08
CA TRP A 34 -2.43 -7.07 17.40
C TRP A 34 -3.86 -7.60 17.24
N PRO A 35 -4.88 -6.90 17.75
CA PRO A 35 -6.28 -7.26 17.47
C PRO A 35 -6.55 -7.20 15.96
N ILE A 36 -6.97 -8.33 15.38
CA ILE A 36 -7.34 -8.43 13.98
C ILE A 36 -8.84 -8.65 13.84
N GLU A 37 -9.50 -7.70 13.19
CA GLU A 37 -10.92 -7.74 12.88
C GLU A 37 -11.09 -8.03 11.39
N ILE A 38 -11.80 -9.11 11.04
CA ILE A 38 -12.10 -9.47 9.67
C ILE A 38 -13.60 -9.33 9.45
N VAL A 39 -13.99 -8.59 8.42
CA VAL A 39 -15.38 -8.38 8.02
C VAL A 39 -15.61 -8.79 6.56
N GLU A 40 -16.82 -9.20 6.25
CA GLU A 40 -17.19 -9.57 4.87
C GLU A 40 -17.15 -8.35 3.95
N GLU A 41 -17.75 -7.24 4.40
CA GLU A 41 -17.88 -6.02 3.61
C GLU A 41 -17.80 -4.78 4.50
N THR A 42 -17.24 -3.71 3.97
CA THR A 42 -17.31 -2.35 4.53
C THR A 42 -17.22 -1.31 3.43
N GLY A 43 -17.53 -0.06 3.75
CA GLY A 43 -17.25 1.06 2.85
C GLY A 43 -15.72 1.20 2.61
N SER A 44 -14.95 1.29 3.68
CA SER A 44 -13.48 1.37 3.65
C SER A 44 -12.90 1.03 5.02
N THR A 45 -11.92 0.12 5.05
CA THR A 45 -11.18 -0.23 6.28
C THR A 45 -10.49 0.96 6.91
N ASN A 46 -9.95 1.89 6.10
CA ASN A 46 -9.40 3.16 6.57
C ASN A 46 -10.48 4.02 7.25
N ALA A 47 -11.64 4.18 6.61
CA ALA A 47 -12.70 5.02 7.15
C ALA A 47 -13.21 4.49 8.49
N ASP A 48 -13.35 3.18 8.63
CA ASP A 48 -13.76 2.52 9.87
C ASP A 48 -12.78 2.81 11.00
N LEU A 49 -11.48 2.60 10.77
CA LEU A 49 -10.47 2.85 11.80
C LEU A 49 -10.27 4.35 12.06
N MET A 50 -10.37 5.20 11.04
CA MET A 50 -10.33 6.66 11.21
C MET A 50 -11.44 7.16 12.16
N ALA A 51 -12.67 6.65 11.99
CA ALA A 51 -13.78 7.01 12.86
C ALA A 51 -13.51 6.60 14.33
N ARG A 52 -12.97 5.40 14.53
CA ARG A 52 -12.61 4.89 15.89
C ARG A 52 -11.50 5.72 16.53
N VAL A 53 -10.42 5.96 15.80
CA VAL A 53 -9.22 6.64 16.32
C VAL A 53 -9.48 8.12 16.59
N LYS A 54 -10.32 8.78 15.79
CA LYS A 54 -10.75 10.17 16.04
C LYS A 54 -11.49 10.34 17.36
N ALA A 55 -12.15 9.30 17.84
CA ALA A 55 -12.87 9.31 19.11
C ALA A 55 -11.96 9.09 20.34
N LEU A 56 -10.70 8.68 20.13
CA LEU A 56 -9.76 8.44 21.23
C LEU A 56 -9.16 9.75 21.76
N PRO A 57 -8.75 9.77 23.06
CA PRO A 57 -8.00 10.90 23.59
C PRO A 57 -6.71 11.15 22.82
N ARG A 58 -6.35 12.41 22.58
CA ARG A 58 -5.13 12.80 21.83
C ARG A 58 -3.89 12.72 22.71
N ARG A 59 -3.40 11.49 22.92
CA ARG A 59 -2.21 11.21 23.72
C ARG A 59 -1.48 9.98 23.19
N SER A 60 -0.17 9.86 23.45
CA SER A 60 0.69 8.79 22.92
C SER A 60 0.26 7.37 23.29
N ASN A 61 -0.36 7.17 24.44
CA ASN A 61 -0.85 5.87 24.88
C ASN A 61 -2.36 5.65 24.63
N ALA A 62 -2.99 6.46 23.78
CA ALA A 62 -4.42 6.34 23.47
C ALA A 62 -4.76 5.01 22.79
N LEU A 63 -3.81 4.44 22.06
CA LEU A 63 -3.91 3.13 21.42
C LEU A 63 -2.64 2.34 21.75
N PRO A 64 -2.65 1.55 22.85
CA PRO A 64 -1.44 0.85 23.34
C PRO A 64 -0.90 -0.20 22.38
N ARG A 65 -1.75 -0.70 21.47
CA ARG A 65 -1.41 -1.67 20.42
C ARG A 65 -2.08 -1.27 19.12
N PRO A 66 -1.41 -1.45 17.98
CA PRO A 66 -2.06 -1.28 16.68
C PRO A 66 -3.28 -2.17 16.54
N ILE A 67 -4.30 -1.70 15.82
CA ILE A 67 -5.50 -2.45 15.48
C ILE A 67 -5.48 -2.71 13.97
N VAL A 68 -5.71 -3.96 13.59
CA VAL A 68 -5.83 -4.38 12.19
C VAL A 68 -7.29 -4.61 11.84
N ARG A 69 -7.75 -4.00 10.75
CA ARG A 69 -9.06 -4.26 10.16
C ARG A 69 -8.91 -4.73 8.74
N VAL A 70 -9.41 -5.93 8.46
CA VAL A 70 -9.41 -6.57 7.15
C VAL A 70 -10.83 -6.62 6.62
N ALA A 71 -11.02 -6.40 5.33
CA ALA A 71 -12.29 -6.61 4.64
C ALA A 71 -12.10 -7.45 3.38
N TYR A 72 -13.05 -8.33 3.09
CA TYR A 72 -13.05 -9.07 1.83
C TYR A 72 -13.59 -8.24 0.68
N LEU A 73 -14.43 -7.25 0.97
CA LEU A 73 -14.97 -6.30 -0.01
C LEU A 73 -14.99 -4.88 0.57
N GLN A 74 -14.54 -3.91 -0.21
CA GLN A 74 -14.76 -2.49 0.04
C GLN A 74 -15.67 -1.88 -1.03
N THR A 75 -16.81 -1.33 -0.63
CA THR A 75 -17.77 -0.68 -1.56
C THR A 75 -17.36 0.76 -1.92
N ALA A 76 -16.48 1.36 -1.12
CA ALA A 76 -15.92 2.71 -1.31
C ALA A 76 -14.41 2.71 -1.06
N GLY A 77 -13.69 1.72 -1.61
CA GLY A 77 -12.24 1.60 -1.50
C GLY A 77 -11.54 2.85 -2.03
N ARG A 78 -10.55 3.38 -1.28
CA ARG A 78 -9.90 4.64 -1.57
C ARG A 78 -8.42 4.50 -1.84
N GLY A 79 -7.94 5.20 -2.86
CA GLY A 79 -6.54 5.50 -3.09
C GLY A 79 -6.27 6.99 -2.87
N ARG A 80 -5.03 7.41 -3.06
CA ARG A 80 -4.64 8.82 -3.01
C ARG A 80 -5.42 9.65 -4.05
N ARG A 81 -5.66 10.93 -3.73
CA ARG A 81 -6.33 11.90 -4.63
C ARG A 81 -7.74 11.51 -5.03
N GLY A 82 -8.48 10.87 -4.15
CA GLY A 82 -9.87 10.47 -4.43
C GLY A 82 -10.00 9.35 -5.47
N ARG A 83 -8.91 8.70 -5.89
CA ARG A 83 -9.00 7.53 -6.77
C ARG A 83 -9.67 6.37 -6.06
N THR A 84 -10.44 5.60 -6.80
CA THR A 84 -11.05 4.38 -6.28
C THR A 84 -10.03 3.23 -6.30
N TRP A 85 -10.01 2.44 -5.24
CA TRP A 85 -9.34 1.14 -5.20
C TRP A 85 -10.36 0.04 -5.52
N TYR A 86 -10.14 -0.66 -6.62
CA TYR A 86 -10.99 -1.77 -7.03
C TYR A 86 -10.41 -3.10 -6.59
N ALA A 87 -11.26 -3.99 -6.08
CA ALA A 87 -10.91 -5.36 -5.76
C ALA A 87 -12.17 -6.23 -5.80
N GLU A 88 -12.03 -7.45 -6.31
CA GLU A 88 -13.07 -8.49 -6.18
C GLU A 88 -12.76 -9.34 -4.94
N PRO A 89 -13.78 -9.87 -4.24
CA PRO A 89 -13.58 -10.73 -3.09
C PRO A 89 -12.65 -11.91 -3.40
N GLY A 90 -11.66 -12.15 -2.54
CA GLY A 90 -10.65 -13.20 -2.71
C GLY A 90 -9.48 -12.85 -3.63
N ASN A 91 -9.57 -11.79 -4.44
CA ASN A 91 -8.51 -11.38 -5.37
C ASN A 91 -7.53 -10.36 -4.80
N ALA A 92 -7.91 -9.66 -3.75
CA ALA A 92 -7.03 -8.71 -3.09
C ALA A 92 -7.12 -8.82 -1.56
N LEU A 93 -5.99 -8.61 -0.92
CA LEU A 93 -5.90 -8.38 0.52
C LEU A 93 -6.11 -6.89 0.78
N LEU A 94 -7.18 -6.58 1.51
CA LEU A 94 -7.58 -5.21 1.83
C LEU A 94 -7.57 -5.06 3.35
N PHE A 95 -6.62 -4.31 3.89
CA PHE A 95 -6.58 -4.07 5.32
C PHE A 95 -6.06 -2.69 5.67
N SER A 96 -6.33 -2.29 6.89
CA SER A 96 -5.78 -1.08 7.49
C SER A 96 -5.24 -1.37 8.87
N VAL A 97 -4.17 -0.66 9.24
CA VAL A 97 -3.59 -0.66 10.57
C VAL A 97 -3.74 0.72 11.17
N ALA A 98 -4.39 0.80 12.33
CA ALA A 98 -4.41 2.02 13.13
C ALA A 98 -3.35 1.95 14.22
N CYS A 99 -2.53 2.97 14.36
CA CYS A 99 -1.54 3.07 15.43
C CYS A 99 -1.34 4.52 15.87
N VAL A 100 -0.76 4.71 17.05
CA VAL A 100 -0.27 5.99 17.55
C VAL A 100 1.24 5.93 17.56
N LEU A 101 1.86 6.83 16.80
CA LEU A 101 3.31 7.00 16.76
C LEU A 101 3.70 8.14 17.70
N PRO A 102 4.75 8.01 18.53
CA PRO A 102 5.24 9.08 19.41
C PRO A 102 6.06 10.11 18.63
N ARG A 103 5.45 10.66 17.57
CA ARG A 103 6.03 11.64 16.65
C ARG A 103 4.99 12.65 16.24
N PRO A 104 5.32 13.95 16.19
CA PRO A 104 4.43 14.97 15.64
C PRO A 104 4.27 14.79 14.12
N LEU A 105 3.33 15.52 13.52
CA LEU A 105 2.95 15.33 12.10
C LEU A 105 4.13 15.54 11.14
N GLU A 106 4.94 16.53 11.39
CA GLU A 106 6.11 16.89 10.57
C GLU A 106 7.18 15.79 10.54
N GLU A 107 7.26 14.98 11.59
CA GLU A 107 8.19 13.86 11.69
C GLU A 107 7.64 12.55 11.06
N LEU A 108 6.42 12.58 10.52
CA LEU A 108 5.85 11.44 9.77
C LEU A 108 6.30 11.40 8.30
N ALA A 109 7.14 12.34 7.88
CA ALA A 109 7.73 12.33 6.54
C ALA A 109 8.43 10.97 6.28
N GLY A 110 8.19 10.39 5.10
CA GLY A 110 8.74 9.09 4.75
C GLY A 110 8.01 7.85 5.33
N LEU A 111 6.99 7.99 6.19
CA LEU A 111 6.27 6.84 6.75
C LEU A 111 5.71 5.91 5.66
N SER A 112 5.14 6.47 4.59
CA SER A 112 4.64 5.67 3.46
C SER A 112 5.75 4.88 2.76
N LEU A 113 6.96 5.42 2.72
CA LEU A 113 8.13 4.77 2.14
C LEU A 113 8.66 3.66 3.05
N ALA A 114 8.71 3.89 4.37
CA ALA A 114 9.07 2.87 5.36
C ALA A 114 8.10 1.67 5.32
N VAL A 115 6.78 1.95 5.26
CA VAL A 115 5.75 0.93 5.05
C VAL A 115 5.98 0.19 3.72
N GLY A 116 6.31 0.91 2.65
CA GLY A 116 6.65 0.30 1.36
C GLY A 116 7.82 -0.69 1.46
N VAL A 117 8.89 -0.32 2.17
CA VAL A 117 10.04 -1.23 2.43
C VAL A 117 9.57 -2.47 3.18
N ALA A 118 8.76 -2.32 4.22
CA ALA A 118 8.20 -3.45 4.97
C ALA A 118 7.38 -4.39 4.07
N LEU A 119 6.51 -3.83 3.21
CA LEU A 119 5.72 -4.65 2.28
C LEU A 119 6.60 -5.42 1.29
N VAL A 120 7.63 -4.78 0.73
CA VAL A 120 8.58 -5.47 -0.16
C VAL A 120 9.30 -6.60 0.57
N ASP A 121 9.78 -6.37 1.79
CA ASP A 121 10.47 -7.38 2.58
C ASP A 121 9.53 -8.52 2.99
N GLY A 122 8.30 -8.22 3.40
CA GLY A 122 7.26 -9.22 3.69
C GLY A 122 6.92 -10.07 2.46
N LEU A 123 6.61 -9.44 1.32
CA LEU A 123 6.27 -10.17 0.09
C LEU A 123 7.44 -11.00 -0.44
N ARG A 124 8.68 -10.53 -0.31
CA ARG A 124 9.89 -11.29 -0.69
C ARG A 124 10.21 -12.44 0.25
N SER A 125 9.66 -12.47 1.46
CA SER A 125 9.80 -13.62 2.38
C SER A 125 8.94 -14.81 1.96
N LEU A 126 7.92 -14.59 1.12
CA LEU A 126 7.14 -15.66 0.48
C LEU A 126 7.98 -16.35 -0.61
N PRO A 127 7.66 -17.60 -0.98
CA PRO A 127 8.40 -18.35 -2.01
C PRO A 127 8.07 -17.84 -3.43
N VAL A 128 8.21 -16.54 -3.66
CA VAL A 128 7.96 -15.89 -4.95
C VAL A 128 9.08 -16.18 -5.95
N ALA A 129 8.71 -16.40 -7.20
CA ALA A 129 9.68 -16.46 -8.28
C ALA A 129 10.21 -15.05 -8.56
N GLY A 130 11.55 -14.89 -8.65
CA GLY A 130 12.17 -13.59 -8.93
C GLY A 130 11.89 -12.51 -7.87
N PRO A 131 12.20 -12.72 -6.58
CA PRO A 131 11.87 -11.76 -5.53
C PRO A 131 12.44 -10.36 -5.77
N GLY A 132 13.51 -10.23 -6.55
CA GLY A 132 14.09 -8.95 -6.95
C GLY A 132 13.19 -8.09 -7.85
N GLN A 133 12.17 -8.69 -8.47
CA GLN A 133 11.23 -7.99 -9.34
C GLN A 133 10.13 -7.22 -8.57
N ILE A 134 10.00 -7.48 -7.25
CA ILE A 134 9.13 -6.67 -6.39
C ILE A 134 9.91 -5.42 -6.00
N ALA A 135 9.43 -4.24 -6.39
CA ALA A 135 10.15 -2.99 -6.25
C ALA A 135 9.23 -1.86 -5.76
N LEU A 136 9.81 -0.72 -5.41
CA LEU A 136 9.10 0.45 -4.89
C LEU A 136 9.00 1.54 -5.95
N LYS A 137 7.81 2.11 -6.07
CA LYS A 137 7.58 3.32 -6.85
C LYS A 137 7.11 4.44 -5.94
N TRP A 138 7.86 5.51 -5.93
CA TRP A 138 7.53 6.71 -5.16
C TRP A 138 6.16 7.28 -5.55
N PRO A 139 5.35 7.73 -4.57
CA PRO A 139 5.65 7.74 -3.15
C PRO A 139 5.01 6.57 -2.36
N ASN A 140 4.22 5.69 -2.96
CA ASN A 140 3.34 4.80 -2.19
C ASN A 140 2.92 3.51 -2.91
N ASP A 141 3.57 3.15 -4.01
CA ASP A 141 3.21 1.95 -4.77
C ASP A 141 4.31 0.87 -4.63
N VAL A 142 3.88 -0.38 -4.50
CA VAL A 142 4.71 -1.58 -4.69
C VAL A 142 4.44 -2.13 -6.07
N LEU A 143 5.48 -2.42 -6.81
CA LEU A 143 5.41 -2.98 -8.16
C LEU A 143 5.92 -4.42 -8.18
N LEU A 144 5.41 -5.22 -9.11
CA LEU A 144 5.95 -6.51 -9.53
C LEU A 144 6.17 -6.42 -11.04
N GLU A 145 7.42 -6.59 -11.48
CA GLU A 145 7.81 -6.49 -12.91
C GLU A 145 7.43 -5.15 -13.58
N GLY A 146 7.38 -4.08 -12.79
CA GLY A 146 6.99 -2.74 -13.26
C GLY A 146 5.50 -2.42 -13.16
N ASP A 147 4.64 -3.41 -12.96
CA ASP A 147 3.19 -3.26 -12.79
C ASP A 147 2.79 -3.15 -11.31
N LYS A 148 1.66 -2.49 -11.04
CA LYS A 148 1.23 -2.19 -9.67
C LYS A 148 0.69 -3.42 -8.95
N LEU A 149 1.44 -3.90 -7.94
CA LEU A 149 1.07 -5.00 -7.05
C LEU A 149 0.28 -4.52 -5.84
N ALA A 150 0.78 -3.46 -5.16
CA ALA A 150 0.13 -2.94 -3.96
C ALA A 150 0.15 -1.41 -3.92
N GLY A 151 -0.73 -0.85 -3.09
CA GLY A 151 -0.80 0.58 -2.81
C GLY A 151 -1.00 0.87 -1.33
N ILE A 152 -0.39 1.95 -0.87
CA ILE A 152 -0.42 2.41 0.52
C ILE A 152 -1.16 3.74 0.59
N LEU A 153 -2.08 3.88 1.55
CA LEU A 153 -2.80 5.11 1.85
C LEU A 153 -2.73 5.41 3.34
N ILE A 154 -1.94 6.41 3.72
CA ILE A 154 -1.83 6.84 5.12
C ILE A 154 -2.69 8.09 5.33
N GLU A 155 -3.52 8.04 6.36
CA GLU A 155 -4.36 9.16 6.79
C GLU A 155 -4.10 9.45 8.28
N THR A 156 -3.94 10.73 8.62
CA THR A 156 -3.74 11.15 10.02
C THR A 156 -5.10 11.47 10.64
N ALA A 157 -5.42 10.80 11.74
CA ALA A 157 -6.66 11.02 12.48
C ALA A 157 -6.58 12.25 13.37
N TRP A 158 -5.44 12.39 14.05
CA TRP A 158 -5.07 13.56 14.85
C TRP A 158 -3.56 13.61 15.06
N SER A 159 -3.04 14.78 15.39
CA SER A 159 -1.65 15.00 15.79
C SER A 159 -1.59 16.00 16.95
N THR A 160 -0.49 15.89 17.70
CA THR A 160 -0.05 16.80 18.76
C THR A 160 1.45 17.07 18.56
N ASP A 161 2.05 17.93 19.38
CA ASP A 161 3.48 18.25 19.33
C ASP A 161 4.40 17.04 19.64
N TYR A 162 3.85 15.92 20.06
CA TYR A 162 4.64 14.73 20.48
C TYR A 162 4.08 13.38 20.02
N ALA A 163 2.92 13.36 19.40
CA ALA A 163 2.33 12.10 18.93
C ALA A 163 1.32 12.32 17.81
N SER A 164 1.23 11.35 16.93
CA SER A 164 0.24 11.32 15.85
C SER A 164 -0.46 9.98 15.79
N ALA A 165 -1.78 10.00 15.63
CA ALA A 165 -2.55 8.81 15.33
C ALA A 165 -2.79 8.70 13.83
N VAL A 166 -2.36 7.58 13.27
CA VAL A 166 -2.44 7.32 11.83
C VAL A 166 -3.21 6.04 11.53
N VAL A 167 -3.80 6.03 10.36
CA VAL A 167 -4.40 4.82 9.76
C VAL A 167 -3.68 4.55 8.46
N ILE A 168 -3.07 3.38 8.37
CA ILE A 168 -2.26 2.90 7.25
C ILE A 168 -3.09 1.89 6.48
N GLY A 169 -3.65 2.29 5.35
CA GLY A 169 -4.38 1.40 4.44
C GLY A 169 -3.44 0.74 3.45
N ILE A 170 -3.61 -0.54 3.29
CA ILE A 170 -2.83 -1.36 2.36
C ILE A 170 -3.80 -2.19 1.53
N GLY A 171 -3.63 -2.11 0.21
CA GLY A 171 -4.32 -2.95 -0.74
C GLY A 171 -3.29 -3.69 -1.59
N THR A 172 -3.28 -5.03 -1.49
CA THR A 172 -2.36 -5.90 -2.24
C THR A 172 -3.16 -6.82 -3.15
N ASN A 173 -2.90 -6.77 -4.46
CA ASN A 173 -3.52 -7.66 -5.43
C ASN A 173 -2.89 -9.05 -5.31
N VAL A 174 -3.69 -10.06 -4.97
CA VAL A 174 -3.21 -11.43 -4.73
C VAL A 174 -3.46 -12.32 -5.95
N LYS A 175 -4.63 -12.18 -6.58
CA LYS A 175 -5.06 -12.95 -7.76
C LYS A 175 -5.80 -12.08 -8.78
N GLY A 176 -6.17 -12.64 -9.93
CA GLY A 176 -7.05 -11.98 -10.89
C GLY A 176 -6.40 -10.78 -11.61
N ALA A 177 -5.10 -10.85 -11.93
CA ALA A 177 -4.36 -9.76 -12.55
C ALA A 177 -4.98 -9.28 -13.87
N ASP A 178 -5.38 -10.22 -14.74
CA ASP A 178 -5.86 -9.89 -16.10
C ASP A 178 -7.25 -9.26 -16.05
N GLU A 179 -8.16 -9.79 -15.21
CA GLU A 179 -9.50 -9.24 -15.01
C GLU A 179 -9.43 -7.84 -14.40
N LEU A 180 -8.52 -7.65 -13.43
CA LEU A 180 -8.31 -6.35 -12.81
C LEU A 180 -7.76 -5.33 -13.81
N ALA A 181 -6.76 -5.73 -14.62
CA ALA A 181 -6.18 -4.87 -15.65
C ALA A 181 -7.23 -4.47 -16.70
N ALA A 182 -8.05 -5.41 -17.14
CA ALA A 182 -9.14 -5.14 -18.08
C ALA A 182 -10.17 -4.17 -17.49
N LYS A 183 -10.59 -4.38 -16.23
CA LYS A 183 -11.55 -3.50 -15.54
C LYS A 183 -11.01 -2.09 -15.36
N VAL A 184 -9.77 -1.96 -14.89
CA VAL A 184 -9.12 -0.64 -14.73
C VAL A 184 -8.90 0.05 -16.08
N GLY A 185 -8.54 -0.71 -17.12
CA GLY A 185 -8.42 -0.21 -18.49
C GLY A 185 -9.73 0.38 -19.01
N ALA A 186 -10.83 -0.35 -18.83
CA ALA A 186 -12.16 0.10 -19.23
C ALA A 186 -12.63 1.38 -18.51
N LEU A 187 -12.26 1.55 -17.23
CA LEU A 187 -12.60 2.74 -16.44
C LEU A 187 -11.73 3.96 -16.80
N ASN A 188 -10.59 3.77 -17.44
CA ASN A 188 -9.65 4.82 -17.81
C ASN A 188 -9.66 5.14 -19.31
N THR A 189 -10.69 4.78 -20.06
CA THR A 189 -10.79 5.05 -21.51
C THR A 189 -10.66 6.54 -21.85
N ASP A 190 -11.30 7.39 -21.03
CA ASP A 190 -11.31 8.85 -21.23
C ASP A 190 -10.12 9.56 -20.59
N VAL A 191 -9.22 8.81 -19.90
CA VAL A 191 -8.00 9.36 -19.29
C VAL A 191 -6.89 9.33 -20.33
N PRO A 192 -6.22 10.47 -20.62
CA PRO A 192 -5.07 10.49 -21.53
C PRO A 192 -4.01 9.46 -21.11
N PRO A 193 -3.36 8.76 -22.06
CA PRO A 193 -2.38 7.70 -21.75
C PRO A 193 -1.32 8.13 -20.71
N GLN A 194 -0.81 9.36 -20.83
CA GLN A 194 0.22 9.94 -19.93
C GLN A 194 -0.30 10.11 -18.49
N ALA A 195 -1.60 10.33 -18.31
CA ALA A 195 -2.23 10.51 -17.01
C ALA A 195 -2.72 9.19 -16.37
N ARG A 196 -2.74 8.09 -17.13
CA ARG A 196 -3.16 6.77 -16.64
C ARG A 196 -2.22 6.29 -15.55
N GLY A 197 -2.77 5.55 -14.58
CA GLY A 197 -1.99 4.87 -13.54
C GLY A 197 -1.10 3.76 -14.11
N THR A 198 -0.20 3.25 -13.28
CA THR A 198 0.52 1.99 -13.57
C THR A 198 -0.48 0.85 -13.75
N VAL A 199 -0.26 -0.02 -14.73
CA VAL A 199 -1.10 -1.21 -14.95
C VAL A 199 -1.11 -2.06 -13.68
N PRO A 200 -2.26 -2.57 -13.23
CA PRO A 200 -2.29 -3.46 -12.08
C PRO A 200 -1.81 -4.87 -12.45
N THR A 201 -1.14 -5.52 -11.49
CA THR A 201 -0.77 -6.93 -11.53
C THR A 201 -1.18 -7.61 -10.23
N ALA A 202 -0.88 -8.90 -10.05
CA ALA A 202 -1.17 -9.65 -8.83
C ALA A 202 -0.02 -10.59 -8.45
N LEU A 203 0.07 -10.91 -7.15
CA LEU A 203 1.11 -11.76 -6.57
C LEU A 203 1.12 -13.16 -7.21
N SER A 204 -0.03 -13.66 -7.68
CA SER A 204 -0.16 -14.96 -8.36
C SER A 204 0.68 -15.07 -9.64
N ARG A 205 1.17 -13.98 -10.22
CA ARG A 205 2.12 -14.03 -11.34
C ARG A 205 3.50 -14.52 -10.91
N ALA A 206 3.90 -14.23 -9.67
CA ALA A 206 5.19 -14.66 -9.11
C ALA A 206 5.05 -15.82 -8.10
N LEU A 207 3.83 -16.12 -7.64
CA LEU A 207 3.55 -17.17 -6.66
C LEU A 207 2.19 -17.81 -6.97
N LEU A 208 2.19 -18.96 -7.64
CA LEU A 208 0.95 -19.66 -8.04
C LEU A 208 0.04 -20.03 -6.86
N THR A 209 0.63 -20.27 -5.69
CA THR A 209 -0.09 -20.58 -4.44
C THR A 209 -0.47 -19.37 -3.61
N ALA A 210 -0.32 -18.14 -4.18
CA ALA A 210 -0.66 -16.91 -3.49
C ALA A 210 -2.08 -16.97 -2.90
N ASN A 211 -2.21 -16.60 -1.64
CA ASN A 211 -3.47 -16.58 -0.89
C ASN A 211 -3.47 -15.44 0.14
N LEU A 212 -4.66 -15.08 0.61
CA LEU A 212 -4.83 -13.95 1.52
C LEU A 212 -4.17 -14.19 2.88
N THR A 213 -4.18 -15.43 3.38
CA THR A 213 -3.66 -15.79 4.71
C THR A 213 -2.15 -15.58 4.79
N ASP A 214 -1.41 -16.19 3.87
CA ASP A 214 0.04 -16.12 3.85
C ASP A 214 0.52 -14.69 3.52
N THR A 215 -0.19 -13.99 2.63
CA THR A 215 0.10 -12.59 2.29
C THR A 215 -0.09 -11.68 3.50
N LEU A 216 -1.22 -11.81 4.24
CA LEU A 216 -1.48 -11.03 5.45
C LEU A 216 -0.40 -11.27 6.50
N ALA A 217 -0.04 -12.53 6.74
CA ALA A 217 0.98 -12.87 7.72
C ALA A 217 2.36 -12.30 7.34
N ALA A 218 2.76 -12.42 6.08
CA ALA A 218 4.02 -11.89 5.60
C ALA A 218 4.11 -10.37 5.72
N GLU A 219 3.05 -9.65 5.32
CA GLU A 219 3.01 -8.19 5.41
C GLU A 219 2.97 -7.69 6.86
N LEU A 220 2.17 -8.30 7.75
CA LEU A 220 2.12 -7.88 9.16
C LEU A 220 3.42 -8.18 9.91
N ASN A 221 4.06 -9.33 9.66
CA ASN A 221 5.34 -9.69 10.27
C ASN A 221 6.46 -8.70 9.90
N ALA A 222 6.43 -8.13 8.70
CA ALA A 222 7.39 -7.12 8.27
C ALA A 222 7.00 -5.71 8.74
N LEU A 223 5.70 -5.43 8.81
CA LEU A 223 5.18 -4.10 9.17
C LEU A 223 5.40 -3.77 10.66
N GLU A 224 5.23 -4.74 11.54
CA GLU A 224 5.40 -4.53 12.99
C GLU A 224 6.79 -3.96 13.35
N PRO A 225 7.91 -4.63 13.02
CA PRO A 225 9.23 -4.10 13.34
C PRO A 225 9.54 -2.81 12.61
N ALA A 226 9.00 -2.61 11.41
CA ALA A 226 9.17 -1.38 10.66
C ALA A 226 8.48 -0.19 11.35
N LEU A 227 7.24 -0.35 11.84
CA LEU A 227 6.54 0.71 12.56
C LEU A 227 7.23 1.05 13.88
N LYS A 228 7.74 0.03 14.61
CA LYS A 228 8.53 0.26 15.81
C LYS A 228 9.80 1.06 15.50
N ARG A 229 10.57 0.64 14.50
CA ARG A 229 11.79 1.34 14.09
C ARG A 229 11.51 2.76 13.60
N PHE A 230 10.41 2.95 12.84
CA PHE A 230 10.02 4.29 12.42
C PHE A 230 9.61 5.18 13.59
N ALA A 231 8.94 4.62 14.60
CA ALA A 231 8.58 5.34 15.82
C ALA A 231 9.82 5.84 16.59
N GLU A 232 10.90 5.06 16.58
CA GLU A 232 12.16 5.38 17.26
C GLU A 232 13.03 6.32 16.43
N ASP A 233 13.29 6.00 15.16
CA ASP A 233 14.36 6.58 14.34
C ASP A 233 13.85 7.42 13.15
N GLY A 234 12.55 7.41 12.83
CA GLY A 234 12.02 8.05 11.61
C GLY A 234 12.33 7.28 10.33
N PHE A 235 12.41 8.01 9.21
CA PHE A 235 12.61 7.39 7.90
C PHE A 235 14.08 7.07 7.56
N GLU A 236 15.02 7.82 8.09
CA GLU A 236 16.46 7.73 7.73
C GLU A 236 16.99 6.28 7.62
N PRO A 237 16.72 5.37 8.60
CA PRO A 237 17.22 4.00 8.52
C PRO A 237 16.65 3.14 7.39
N PHE A 238 15.55 3.59 6.77
CA PHE A 238 14.90 2.91 5.65
C PHE A 238 15.39 3.38 4.29
N GLN A 239 15.98 4.58 4.21
CA GLN A 239 16.41 5.22 2.97
C GLN A 239 17.31 4.31 2.11
N PRO A 240 18.40 3.68 2.64
CA PRO A 240 19.27 2.84 1.81
C PRO A 240 18.52 1.64 1.22
N ARG A 241 17.63 1.01 2.01
CA ARG A 241 16.83 -0.12 1.55
C ARG A 241 15.79 0.32 0.52
N TRP A 242 15.15 1.46 0.74
CA TRP A 242 14.21 2.03 -0.22
C TRP A 242 14.90 2.31 -1.57
N ASN A 243 16.06 2.97 -1.55
CA ASN A 243 16.83 3.28 -2.76
C ASN A 243 17.27 2.01 -3.50
N ALA A 244 17.65 0.95 -2.78
CA ALA A 244 17.97 -0.35 -3.36
C ALA A 244 16.76 -1.06 -4.00
N CYS A 245 15.53 -0.70 -3.62
CA CYS A 245 14.28 -1.25 -4.16
C CYS A 245 13.59 -0.31 -5.16
N HIS A 246 14.18 0.86 -5.46
CA HIS A 246 13.53 1.87 -6.30
C HIS A 246 13.39 1.38 -7.75
N ALA A 247 12.15 1.20 -8.22
CA ALA A 247 11.83 0.66 -9.55
C ALA A 247 12.36 1.52 -10.71
N TYR A 248 12.49 2.83 -10.51
CA TYR A 248 12.87 3.79 -11.55
C TYR A 248 14.24 4.42 -11.32
N ALA A 249 15.09 3.81 -10.47
CA ALA A 249 16.44 4.30 -10.21
C ALA A 249 17.25 4.43 -11.52
N GLY A 250 17.84 5.60 -11.75
CA GLY A 250 18.63 5.90 -12.94
C GLY A 250 17.83 6.06 -14.24
N ARG A 251 16.50 6.00 -14.18
CA ARG A 251 15.64 6.16 -15.36
C ARG A 251 15.10 7.59 -15.47
N GLU A 252 14.89 8.04 -16.69
CA GLU A 252 14.21 9.30 -16.95
C GLU A 252 12.73 9.18 -16.57
N VAL A 253 12.26 10.13 -15.77
CA VAL A 253 10.90 10.18 -15.26
C VAL A 253 10.29 11.57 -15.42
N VAL A 254 8.96 11.60 -15.47
CA VAL A 254 8.17 12.82 -15.44
C VAL A 254 7.34 12.86 -14.17
N LEU A 255 7.28 14.04 -13.57
CA LEU A 255 6.41 14.33 -12.45
C LEU A 255 5.17 15.06 -12.98
N LEU A 256 4.01 14.51 -12.67
CA LEU A 256 2.72 15.07 -13.09
C LEU A 256 1.97 15.62 -11.88
N GLU A 257 1.50 16.85 -11.97
CA GLU A 257 0.53 17.45 -11.05
C GLU A 257 -0.78 17.65 -11.80
N GLN A 258 -1.89 17.10 -11.29
CA GLN A 258 -3.20 17.11 -11.94
C GLN A 258 -3.19 16.66 -13.42
N GLY A 259 -2.25 15.75 -13.76
CA GLY A 259 -2.10 15.24 -15.13
C GLY A 259 -1.22 16.09 -16.04
N VAL A 260 -0.70 17.23 -15.57
CA VAL A 260 0.21 18.11 -16.29
C VAL A 260 1.65 17.84 -15.84
N GLU A 261 2.58 17.76 -16.80
CA GLU A 261 4.02 17.65 -16.50
C GLU A 261 4.52 18.92 -15.83
N VAL A 262 5.07 18.79 -14.61
CA VAL A 262 5.63 19.92 -13.84
C VAL A 262 7.15 19.88 -13.79
N THR A 263 7.75 18.68 -13.90
CA THR A 263 9.20 18.54 -13.99
C THR A 263 9.57 17.18 -14.59
N ARG A 264 10.78 17.12 -15.17
CA ARG A 264 11.39 15.94 -15.77
C ARG A 264 12.84 15.82 -15.31
N GLY A 265 13.32 14.60 -15.13
CA GLY A 265 14.69 14.33 -14.74
C GLY A 265 14.97 12.85 -14.54
N VAL A 266 16.21 12.53 -14.19
CA VAL A 266 16.62 11.17 -13.88
C VAL A 266 16.36 10.91 -12.39
N ALA A 267 15.65 9.83 -12.09
CA ALA A 267 15.33 9.45 -10.70
C ALA A 267 16.61 8.98 -9.97
N ALA A 268 17.02 9.73 -8.94
CA ALA A 268 18.26 9.51 -8.19
C ALA A 268 18.03 8.87 -6.80
N GLY A 269 16.80 8.47 -6.50
CA GLY A 269 16.43 7.89 -5.20
C GLY A 269 15.62 8.86 -4.34
N VAL A 270 15.70 8.69 -3.02
CA VAL A 270 15.09 9.61 -2.05
C VAL A 270 16.14 10.08 -1.03
N ASP A 271 15.89 11.25 -0.42
CA ASP A 271 16.69 11.76 0.70
C ASP A 271 16.24 11.18 2.05
N GLU A 272 16.85 11.66 3.14
CA GLU A 272 16.57 11.24 4.52
C GLU A 272 15.15 11.60 5.01
N LEU A 273 14.49 12.53 4.33
CA LEU A 273 13.10 12.93 4.60
C LEU A 273 12.10 12.19 3.69
N GLY A 274 12.57 11.30 2.80
CA GLY A 274 11.74 10.59 1.83
C GLY A 274 11.29 11.46 0.64
N GLN A 275 11.93 12.61 0.41
CA GLN A 275 11.70 13.41 -0.79
C GLN A 275 12.34 12.73 -2.00
N LEU A 276 11.65 12.71 -3.13
CA LEU A 276 12.20 12.16 -4.37
C LEU A 276 13.30 13.07 -4.90
N LEU A 277 14.47 12.50 -5.19
CA LEU A 277 15.59 13.20 -5.80
C LEU A 277 15.53 13.02 -7.33
N LEU A 278 15.51 14.14 -8.05
CA LEU A 278 15.56 14.18 -9.51
C LEU A 278 16.79 14.95 -9.96
N ASP A 279 17.63 14.32 -10.79
CA ASP A 279 18.70 15.01 -11.50
C ASP A 279 18.14 15.63 -12.78
N THR A 280 18.08 16.96 -12.80
CA THR A 280 17.57 17.76 -13.91
C THR A 280 18.70 18.54 -14.58
N PRO A 281 18.51 19.10 -15.78
CA PRO A 281 19.52 19.97 -16.42
C PRO A 281 19.91 21.20 -15.56
N SER A 282 19.03 21.64 -14.66
CA SER A 282 19.28 22.74 -13.72
C SER A 282 19.90 22.33 -12.39
N GLY A 283 20.21 21.04 -12.23
CA GLY A 283 20.76 20.44 -11.00
C GLY A 283 19.79 19.49 -10.29
N ARG A 284 20.24 18.94 -9.16
CA ARG A 284 19.43 18.01 -8.35
C ARG A 284 18.33 18.76 -7.61
N GLN A 285 17.11 18.24 -7.74
CA GLN A 285 15.92 18.76 -7.06
C GLN A 285 15.38 17.72 -6.07
N ALA A 286 14.95 18.16 -4.88
CA ALA A 286 14.23 17.33 -3.91
C ALA A 286 12.74 17.66 -3.99
N ILE A 287 11.92 16.64 -4.25
CA ILE A 287 10.48 16.78 -4.45
C ILE A 287 9.76 16.21 -3.23
N ALA A 288 9.08 17.05 -2.48
CA ALA A 288 8.25 16.61 -1.37
C ALA A 288 7.01 15.85 -1.86
N THR A 289 6.50 14.95 -1.01
CA THR A 289 5.23 14.24 -1.27
C THR A 289 4.08 15.25 -1.27
N GLY A 290 3.34 15.31 -2.36
CA GLY A 290 2.17 16.18 -2.54
C GLY A 290 1.22 15.61 -3.57
N ASP A 291 0.50 16.48 -4.29
CA ASP A 291 -0.42 16.09 -5.36
C ASP A 291 0.29 15.75 -6.69
N VAL A 292 1.38 15.01 -6.59
CA VAL A 292 2.22 14.62 -7.73
C VAL A 292 2.21 13.12 -8.01
N SER A 293 2.35 12.73 -9.27
CA SER A 293 2.48 11.35 -9.76
C SER A 293 3.77 11.19 -10.53
N LEU A 294 4.53 10.15 -10.22
CA LEU A 294 5.73 9.77 -10.94
C LEU A 294 5.40 8.81 -12.10
N ARG A 295 5.96 9.04 -13.27
CA ARG A 295 5.87 8.17 -14.46
C ARG A 295 7.23 8.03 -15.10
N LEU A 296 7.45 6.92 -15.82
CA LEU A 296 8.56 6.85 -16.78
C LEU A 296 8.31 7.86 -17.90
N ALA A 297 9.35 8.51 -18.37
CA ALA A 297 9.27 9.32 -19.57
C ALA A 297 9.01 8.41 -20.79
N ASP A 298 8.18 8.87 -21.73
CA ASP A 298 7.89 8.13 -22.96
C ASP A 298 9.19 7.84 -23.71
N GLY A 299 9.45 6.56 -24.01
CA GLY A 299 10.65 6.09 -24.70
C GLY A 299 11.73 5.48 -23.80
N ALA A 300 11.57 5.47 -22.47
CA ALA A 300 12.46 4.79 -21.53
C ALA A 300 12.00 3.34 -21.28
N ALA A 301 11.98 2.52 -22.35
CA ALA A 301 11.77 1.08 -22.27
C ALA A 301 13.06 0.33 -21.92
#